data_82a771a1e4294c540d219fe123c10346
#
_entry.id   82a771a1e4294c540d219fe123c10346
#
_cell.length_a   1.000
_cell.length_b   1.000
_cell.length_c   1.000
_cell.angle_alpha   90.00
_cell.angle_beta   90.00
_cell.angle_gamma   90.00
#
_symmetry.space_group_name_H-M   'P 1'
#
loop_
_entity.id
_entity.type
_entity.pdbx_description
1 polymer ?
#
loop_
_entity_poly.entity_id
_entity_poly.type
_entity_poly.pdbx_seq_one_letter_code
_entity_poly.pdbx_strand_id
1 'polypeptide(L)'
;MNEPKEISSQNQKYKKLEILMKDQIKQVYIAEKINDKHKVIIKEVNLLKLTNQEKEMASKEAVILSKLKHPHIVNCFDFFLEKDIAYIIMEYVEGGDLLNKIQEQKKKNKAFEEKKIVNWFIEICEGVEYIHEKNIIFRDLKPQNIFITKDDHIKLGEFGIDKILDIKYLTCTKIGTPAYFSPEIIDDKPFDYKSDIWNLGIILYELTQLKHPFINDEIGLIKGMNNIKEGKYFFFSNTKYSKKLLDLIKKLLEIEPNKRLPINKIIAECNLLNLNNSKNE
;
A
#
# COMPACT_ATOMS: atom_id res chain seq x y z
N MET A 1 1.08 19.82 29.55
CA MET A 1 1.05 18.57 28.76
C MET A 1 -0.34 17.98 28.94
N ASN A 2 -1.13 17.93 27.86
CA ASN A 2 -2.46 17.30 27.93
C ASN A 2 -2.26 15.79 28.18
N GLU A 3 -2.93 15.25 29.18
CA GLU A 3 -2.95 13.79 29.40
C GLU A 3 -3.36 13.06 28.13
N PRO A 4 -2.74 11.92 27.82
CA PRO A 4 -3.11 11.14 26.64
C PRO A 4 -4.57 10.71 26.78
N LYS A 5 -5.41 11.11 25.83
CA LYS A 5 -6.82 10.70 25.79
C LYS A 5 -6.91 9.18 25.68
N GLU A 6 -7.60 8.57 26.62
CA GLU A 6 -7.99 7.16 26.53
C GLU A 6 -9.15 6.99 25.55
N ILE A 7 -9.13 5.89 24.81
CA ILE A 7 -10.21 5.45 23.92
C ILE A 7 -10.69 4.09 24.41
N SER A 8 -11.99 3.91 24.48
CA SER A 8 -12.58 2.65 24.90
C SER A 8 -13.49 2.09 23.81
N SER A 9 -13.23 0.86 23.38
CA SER A 9 -14.23 0.04 22.70
C SER A 9 -15.05 -0.74 23.73
N GLN A 10 -16.03 -1.51 23.27
CA GLN A 10 -16.88 -2.32 24.18
C GLN A 10 -16.06 -3.28 25.05
N ASN A 11 -14.90 -3.76 24.57
CA ASN A 11 -14.13 -4.81 25.23
C ASN A 11 -12.68 -4.42 25.59
N GLN A 12 -12.18 -3.26 25.13
CA GLN A 12 -10.77 -2.90 25.25
C GLN A 12 -10.59 -1.40 25.50
N LYS A 13 -9.56 -1.06 26.28
CA LYS A 13 -9.13 0.33 26.50
C LYS A 13 -7.75 0.56 25.92
N TYR A 14 -7.58 1.71 25.29
CA TYR A 14 -6.36 2.12 24.62
C TYR A 14 -5.90 3.48 25.13
N LYS A 15 -4.59 3.63 25.32
CA LYS A 15 -3.95 4.89 25.68
C LYS A 15 -3.19 5.41 24.48
N LYS A 16 -3.54 6.60 23.96
CA LYS A 16 -2.81 7.29 22.90
C LYS A 16 -1.43 7.68 23.38
N LEU A 17 -0.39 7.38 22.62
CA LEU A 17 1.01 7.70 22.93
C LEU A 17 1.53 8.83 22.04
N GLU A 18 1.41 8.69 20.72
CA GLU A 18 2.03 9.58 19.74
C GLU A 18 1.10 9.80 18.56
N ILE A 19 1.09 11.02 18.02
CA ILE A 19 0.38 11.35 16.79
C ILE A 19 1.32 11.15 15.61
N LEU A 20 0.99 10.23 14.71
CA LEU A 20 1.74 9.99 13.48
C LEU A 20 1.28 10.91 12.34
N MET A 21 -0.04 11.16 12.27
CA MET A 21 -0.63 12.01 11.25
C MET A 21 -1.89 12.68 11.78
N LYS A 22 -2.12 13.91 11.33
CA LYS A 22 -3.33 14.66 11.63
C LYS A 22 -3.68 15.56 10.46
N ASP A 23 -4.88 15.37 9.89
CA ASP A 23 -5.48 16.28 8.93
C ASP A 23 -6.92 16.65 9.33
N GLN A 24 -7.70 17.23 8.44
CA GLN A 24 -9.08 17.67 8.72
C GLN A 24 -10.08 16.51 8.85
N ILE A 25 -9.75 15.34 8.31
CA ILE A 25 -10.66 14.20 8.19
C ILE A 25 -10.18 13.05 9.06
N LYS A 26 -8.87 12.81 9.13
CA LYS A 26 -8.31 11.67 9.86
C LYS A 26 -7.17 12.06 10.81
N GLN A 27 -7.04 11.27 11.86
CA GLN A 27 -5.90 11.31 12.79
C GLN A 27 -5.41 9.88 13.02
N VAL A 28 -4.10 9.69 12.99
CA VAL A 28 -3.46 8.39 13.19
C VAL A 28 -2.54 8.47 14.39
N TYR A 29 -2.66 7.51 15.30
CA TYR A 29 -1.89 7.47 16.55
C TYR A 29 -1.18 6.13 16.71
N ILE A 30 0.00 6.17 17.31
CA ILE A 30 0.50 5.03 18.07
C ILE A 30 -0.23 5.05 19.41
N ALA A 31 -0.78 3.92 19.78
CA ALA A 31 -1.44 3.71 21.07
C ALA A 31 -0.98 2.39 21.70
N GLU A 32 -1.36 2.21 22.95
CA GLU A 32 -1.05 1.02 23.74
C GLU A 32 -2.35 0.45 24.32
N LYS A 33 -2.56 -0.85 24.22
CA LYS A 33 -3.60 -1.54 24.96
C LYS A 33 -3.29 -1.45 26.44
N ILE A 34 -4.24 -1.03 27.26
CA ILE A 34 -4.00 -0.82 28.70
C ILE A 34 -3.67 -2.14 29.42
N ASN A 35 -4.30 -3.24 28.99
CA ASN A 35 -4.21 -4.53 29.68
C ASN A 35 -2.85 -5.24 29.49
N ASP A 36 -2.31 -5.26 28.27
CA ASP A 36 -1.13 -6.07 27.91
C ASP A 36 0.05 -5.24 27.39
N LYS A 37 -0.11 -3.92 27.36
CA LYS A 37 0.90 -2.96 26.86
C LYS A 37 1.28 -3.15 25.39
N HIS A 38 0.48 -3.90 24.65
CA HIS A 38 0.72 -4.14 23.23
C HIS A 38 0.48 -2.86 22.41
N LYS A 39 1.45 -2.49 21.56
CA LYS A 39 1.33 -1.33 20.67
C LYS A 39 0.36 -1.61 19.54
N VAL A 40 -0.47 -0.63 19.24
CA VAL A 40 -1.43 -0.64 18.14
C VAL A 40 -1.40 0.69 17.39
N ILE A 41 -1.91 0.70 16.18
CA ILE A 41 -2.27 1.93 15.46
C ILE A 41 -3.76 2.18 15.67
N ILE A 42 -4.11 3.40 16.05
CA ILE A 42 -5.49 3.87 16.06
C ILE A 42 -5.66 4.91 14.98
N LYS A 43 -6.60 4.64 14.07
CA LYS A 43 -7.00 5.56 13.02
C LYS A 43 -8.39 6.09 13.35
N GLU A 44 -8.48 7.39 13.57
CA GLU A 44 -9.74 8.12 13.79
C GLU A 44 -10.15 8.79 12.50
N VAL A 45 -11.36 8.54 12.03
CA VAL A 45 -11.90 9.12 10.81
C VAL A 45 -13.20 9.88 11.13
N ASN A 46 -13.21 11.17 10.82
CA ASN A 46 -14.36 12.04 11.07
C ASN A 46 -15.40 11.88 9.95
N LEU A 47 -16.59 11.38 10.32
CA LEU A 47 -17.71 11.11 9.42
C LEU A 47 -18.77 12.22 9.40
N LEU A 48 -18.55 13.36 10.09
CA LEU A 48 -19.54 14.43 10.23
C LEU A 48 -20.07 14.94 8.89
N LYS A 49 -19.22 14.97 7.87
CA LYS A 49 -19.58 15.48 6.53
C LYS A 49 -20.27 14.43 5.64
N LEU A 50 -20.45 13.21 6.10
CA LEU A 50 -21.14 12.15 5.39
C LEU A 50 -22.64 12.14 5.68
N THR A 51 -23.42 11.80 4.67
CA THR A 51 -24.85 11.45 4.84
C THR A 51 -24.97 10.12 5.60
N ASN A 52 -26.14 9.85 6.17
CA ASN A 52 -26.40 8.60 6.90
C ASN A 52 -26.18 7.36 5.99
N GLN A 53 -26.57 7.46 4.72
CA GLN A 53 -26.36 6.37 3.74
C GLN A 53 -24.88 6.10 3.49
N GLU A 54 -24.06 7.14 3.34
CA GLU A 54 -22.61 7.01 3.17
C GLU A 54 -21.92 6.46 4.42
N LYS A 55 -22.36 6.89 5.62
CA LYS A 55 -21.87 6.32 6.91
C LYS A 55 -22.16 4.83 7.00
N GLU A 56 -23.34 4.39 6.57
CA GLU A 56 -23.72 2.98 6.56
C GLU A 56 -22.87 2.17 5.56
N MET A 57 -22.64 2.70 4.36
CA MET A 57 -21.75 2.08 3.36
C MET A 57 -20.32 1.97 3.88
N ALA A 58 -19.78 3.06 4.44
CA ALA A 58 -18.46 3.10 5.04
C ALA A 58 -18.30 2.05 6.15
N SER A 59 -19.32 1.93 7.00
CA SER A 59 -19.31 0.94 8.09
C SER A 59 -19.34 -0.49 7.57
N LYS A 60 -20.15 -0.78 6.56
CA LYS A 60 -20.20 -2.12 5.93
C LYS A 60 -18.85 -2.52 5.33
N GLU A 61 -18.21 -1.61 4.61
CA GLU A 61 -16.89 -1.86 4.03
C GLU A 61 -15.81 -2.05 5.10
N ALA A 62 -15.81 -1.21 6.15
CA ALA A 62 -14.89 -1.38 7.26
C ALA A 62 -15.04 -2.75 7.95
N VAL A 63 -16.26 -3.24 8.10
CA VAL A 63 -16.52 -4.59 8.64
C VAL A 63 -15.97 -5.67 7.71
N ILE A 64 -16.04 -5.51 6.40
CA ILE A 64 -15.47 -6.46 5.45
C ILE A 64 -13.93 -6.44 5.57
N LEU A 65 -13.33 -5.26 5.54
CA LEU A 65 -11.87 -5.08 5.63
C LEU A 65 -11.31 -5.56 6.98
N SER A 66 -12.06 -5.38 8.08
CA SER A 66 -11.63 -5.86 9.40
C SER A 66 -11.59 -7.39 9.52
N LYS A 67 -12.26 -8.11 8.61
CA LYS A 67 -12.26 -9.59 8.57
C LYS A 67 -11.14 -10.18 7.73
N LEU A 68 -10.37 -9.34 7.02
CA LEU A 68 -9.22 -9.81 6.25
C LEU A 68 -8.16 -10.35 7.21
N LYS A 69 -7.72 -11.59 6.97
CA LYS A 69 -6.66 -12.24 7.75
C LYS A 69 -5.71 -12.95 6.81
N HIS A 70 -4.50 -12.41 6.70
CA HIS A 70 -3.44 -12.96 5.87
C HIS A 70 -2.09 -12.58 6.49
N PRO A 71 -1.04 -13.41 6.43
CA PRO A 71 0.27 -13.08 7.00
C PRO A 71 0.84 -11.76 6.45
N HIS A 72 0.58 -11.46 5.18
CA HIS A 72 1.07 -10.26 4.49
C HIS A 72 0.05 -9.13 4.42
N ILE A 73 -0.91 -9.08 5.35
CA ILE A 73 -1.87 -7.98 5.52
C ILE A 73 -1.84 -7.52 6.98
N VAL A 74 -1.84 -6.21 7.19
CA VAL A 74 -1.95 -5.61 8.53
C VAL A 74 -3.29 -6.02 9.14
N ASN A 75 -3.26 -6.64 10.32
CA ASN A 75 -4.47 -7.08 11.01
C ASN A 75 -5.27 -5.87 11.51
N CYS A 76 -6.58 -5.90 11.30
CA CYS A 76 -7.51 -5.05 12.01
C CYS A 76 -8.00 -5.80 13.27
N PHE A 77 -7.76 -5.24 14.45
CA PHE A 77 -8.13 -5.86 15.71
C PHE A 77 -9.52 -5.49 16.16
N ASP A 78 -9.95 -4.25 15.87
CA ASP A 78 -11.26 -3.74 16.27
C ASP A 78 -11.70 -2.60 15.34
N PHE A 79 -13.01 -2.45 15.20
CA PHE A 79 -13.64 -1.35 14.49
C PHE A 79 -14.91 -0.96 15.23
N PHE A 80 -15.07 0.32 15.57
CA PHE A 80 -16.28 0.83 16.20
C PHE A 80 -16.54 2.30 15.82
N LEU A 81 -17.78 2.69 16.00
CA LEU A 81 -18.25 4.05 15.81
C LEU A 81 -18.58 4.66 17.17
N GLU A 82 -18.09 5.86 17.42
CA GLU A 82 -18.51 6.67 18.54
C GLU A 82 -18.93 8.05 18.02
N LYS A 83 -20.21 8.38 18.15
CA LYS A 83 -20.82 9.57 17.55
C LYS A 83 -20.57 9.60 16.02
N ASP A 84 -19.81 10.58 15.55
CA ASP A 84 -19.47 10.76 14.14
C ASP A 84 -17.99 10.44 13.84
N ILE A 85 -17.34 9.65 14.70
CA ILE A 85 -15.95 9.23 14.52
C ILE A 85 -15.91 7.72 14.38
N ALA A 86 -15.27 7.24 13.31
CA ALA A 86 -14.92 5.85 13.15
C ALA A 86 -13.53 5.60 13.71
N TYR A 87 -13.41 4.59 14.54
CA TYR A 87 -12.16 4.11 15.13
C TYR A 87 -11.79 2.78 14.51
N ILE A 88 -10.58 2.71 13.94
CA ILE A 88 -10.00 1.49 13.38
C ILE A 88 -8.74 1.19 14.19
N ILE A 89 -8.72 0.04 14.85
CA ILE A 89 -7.60 -0.41 15.67
C ILE A 89 -6.83 -1.45 14.88
N MET A 90 -5.57 -1.18 14.60
CA MET A 90 -4.76 -1.98 13.69
C MET A 90 -3.46 -2.44 14.34
N GLU A 91 -2.88 -3.47 13.77
CA GLU A 91 -1.54 -3.94 14.09
C GLU A 91 -0.52 -2.82 13.90
N TYR A 92 0.37 -2.63 14.89
CA TYR A 92 1.54 -1.78 14.76
C TYR A 92 2.69 -2.59 14.16
N VAL A 93 3.18 -2.18 13.01
CA VAL A 93 4.29 -2.84 12.30
C VAL A 93 5.59 -2.06 12.54
N GLU A 94 6.55 -2.67 13.25
CA GLU A 94 7.70 -1.97 13.85
C GLU A 94 8.78 -1.51 12.85
N GLY A 95 8.93 -2.18 11.70
CA GLY A 95 10.03 -1.91 10.75
C GLY A 95 9.82 -0.70 9.83
N GLY A 96 8.67 0.02 10.01
CA GLY A 96 8.31 1.17 9.18
C GLY A 96 7.80 0.78 7.79
N ASP A 97 7.70 1.76 6.90
CA ASP A 97 7.20 1.57 5.54
C ASP A 97 8.33 1.36 4.52
N LEU A 98 7.94 0.80 3.36
CA LEU A 98 8.86 0.47 2.27
C LEU A 98 9.46 1.71 1.62
N LEU A 99 8.73 2.85 1.58
CA LEU A 99 9.27 4.10 1.04
C LEU A 99 10.48 4.57 1.84
N ASN A 100 10.37 4.58 3.17
CA ASN A 100 11.47 4.96 4.05
C ASN A 100 12.68 4.04 3.83
N LYS A 101 12.45 2.74 3.65
CA LYS A 101 13.52 1.76 3.32
C LYS A 101 14.20 2.07 1.99
N ILE A 102 13.44 2.38 0.94
CA ILE A 102 13.96 2.78 -0.37
C ILE A 102 14.81 4.06 -0.23
N GLN A 103 14.30 5.05 0.51
CA GLN A 103 15.02 6.31 0.74
C GLN A 103 16.31 6.13 1.55
N GLU A 104 16.31 5.26 2.56
CA GLU A 104 17.52 4.90 3.30
C GLU A 104 18.60 4.28 2.41
N GLN A 105 18.22 3.35 1.52
CA GLN A 105 19.16 2.74 0.58
C GLN A 105 19.70 3.77 -0.42
N LYS A 106 18.81 4.64 -0.93
CA LYS A 106 19.21 5.74 -1.82
C LYS A 106 20.24 6.67 -1.15
N LYS A 107 20.01 7.08 0.11
CA LYS A 107 20.94 7.90 0.88
C LYS A 107 22.29 7.21 1.11
N LYS A 108 22.29 5.90 1.32
CA LYS A 108 23.50 5.09 1.49
C LYS A 108 24.19 4.75 0.17
N ASN A 109 23.61 5.14 -0.97
CA ASN A 109 24.02 4.72 -2.33
C ASN A 109 24.23 3.20 -2.45
N LYS A 110 23.35 2.43 -1.80
CA LYS A 110 23.44 0.97 -1.74
C LYS A 110 22.16 0.35 -2.27
N ALA A 111 22.27 -0.45 -3.32
CA ALA A 111 21.13 -1.17 -3.87
C ALA A 111 20.77 -2.39 -3.00
N PHE A 112 19.49 -2.76 -2.99
CA PHE A 112 19.03 -4.01 -2.36
C PHE A 112 19.64 -5.23 -3.07
N GLU A 113 19.73 -6.35 -2.39
CA GLU A 113 20.04 -7.63 -2.99
C GLU A 113 18.84 -8.18 -3.76
N GLU A 114 19.07 -8.80 -4.92
CA GLU A 114 17.99 -9.32 -5.77
C GLU A 114 17.11 -10.32 -5.01
N LYS A 115 17.72 -11.25 -4.28
CA LYS A 115 17.01 -12.24 -3.46
C LYS A 115 16.04 -11.58 -2.47
N LYS A 116 16.48 -10.49 -1.82
CA LYS A 116 15.64 -9.73 -0.88
C LYS A 116 14.47 -9.06 -1.60
N ILE A 117 14.71 -8.42 -2.74
CA ILE A 117 13.65 -7.80 -3.56
C ILE A 117 12.61 -8.84 -3.95
N VAL A 118 13.06 -9.99 -4.46
CA VAL A 118 12.18 -11.06 -4.93
C VAL A 118 11.34 -11.63 -3.79
N ASN A 119 11.94 -11.86 -2.60
CA ASN A 119 11.20 -12.32 -1.43
C ASN A 119 10.11 -11.33 -1.00
N TRP A 120 10.46 -10.07 -0.81
CA TRP A 120 9.48 -9.04 -0.47
C TRP A 120 8.39 -8.91 -1.54
N PHE A 121 8.76 -9.01 -2.82
CA PHE A 121 7.82 -8.87 -3.90
C PHE A 121 6.84 -10.05 -3.98
N ILE A 122 7.28 -11.27 -3.67
CA ILE A 122 6.38 -12.43 -3.53
C ILE A 122 5.37 -12.17 -2.41
N GLU A 123 5.82 -11.76 -1.22
CA GLU A 123 4.95 -11.48 -0.08
C GLU A 123 3.93 -10.36 -0.38
N ILE A 124 4.34 -9.32 -1.12
CA ILE A 124 3.42 -8.27 -1.63
C ILE A 124 2.37 -8.89 -2.56
N CYS A 125 2.80 -9.70 -3.52
CA CYS A 125 1.91 -10.32 -4.49
C CYS A 125 0.92 -11.29 -3.84
N GLU A 126 1.34 -12.09 -2.85
CA GLU A 126 0.47 -13.00 -2.09
C GLU A 126 -0.61 -12.22 -1.31
N GLY A 127 -0.23 -11.09 -0.70
CA GLY A 127 -1.21 -10.21 -0.06
C GLY A 127 -2.20 -9.59 -1.04
N VAL A 128 -1.75 -9.16 -2.22
CA VAL A 128 -2.60 -8.62 -3.28
C VAL A 128 -3.51 -9.72 -3.87
N GLU A 129 -3.00 -10.92 -4.11
CA GLU A 129 -3.78 -12.07 -4.60
C GLU A 129 -4.94 -12.38 -3.64
N TYR A 130 -4.65 -12.48 -2.35
CA TYR A 130 -5.69 -12.71 -1.33
C TYR A 130 -6.80 -11.66 -1.35
N ILE A 131 -6.46 -10.38 -1.55
CA ILE A 131 -7.43 -9.28 -1.65
C ILE A 131 -8.28 -9.42 -2.92
N HIS A 132 -7.65 -9.74 -4.04
CA HIS A 132 -8.33 -9.95 -5.33
C HIS A 132 -9.31 -11.15 -5.26
N GLU A 133 -8.96 -12.23 -4.56
CA GLU A 133 -9.86 -13.38 -4.29
C GLU A 133 -11.12 -13.00 -3.49
N LYS A 134 -11.06 -11.91 -2.70
CA LYS A 134 -12.22 -11.34 -1.99
C LYS A 134 -12.99 -10.32 -2.83
N ASN A 135 -12.68 -10.22 -4.13
CA ASN A 135 -13.26 -9.23 -5.05
C ASN A 135 -13.02 -7.77 -4.59
N ILE A 136 -11.88 -7.50 -3.99
CA ILE A 136 -11.46 -6.17 -3.54
C ILE A 136 -10.29 -5.70 -4.41
N ILE A 137 -10.32 -4.45 -4.87
CA ILE A 137 -9.21 -3.76 -5.53
C ILE A 137 -8.50 -2.92 -4.49
N PHE A 138 -7.16 -2.95 -4.44
CA PHE A 138 -6.38 -2.20 -3.44
C PHE A 138 -6.47 -0.69 -3.66
N ARG A 139 -6.45 -0.23 -4.90
CA ARG A 139 -6.60 1.16 -5.39
C ARG A 139 -5.46 2.13 -5.07
N ASP A 140 -4.76 1.98 -3.96
CA ASP A 140 -3.66 2.88 -3.54
C ASP A 140 -2.43 2.08 -3.10
N LEU A 141 -2.08 1.06 -3.90
CA LEU A 141 -0.91 0.25 -3.67
C LEU A 141 0.36 1.06 -4.01
N LYS A 142 1.17 1.34 -2.99
CA LYS A 142 2.39 2.16 -3.09
C LYS A 142 3.31 1.85 -1.91
N PRO A 143 4.62 2.19 -1.98
CA PRO A 143 5.58 1.89 -0.91
C PRO A 143 5.20 2.43 0.48
N GLN A 144 4.49 3.56 0.57
CA GLN A 144 4.03 4.13 1.84
C GLN A 144 2.99 3.24 2.56
N ASN A 145 2.25 2.42 1.80
CA ASN A 145 1.20 1.54 2.31
C ASN A 145 1.67 0.09 2.47
N ILE A 146 2.97 -0.14 2.34
CA ILE A 146 3.63 -1.44 2.51
C ILE A 146 4.56 -1.33 3.70
N PHE A 147 4.31 -2.11 4.74
CA PHE A 147 5.07 -2.09 5.97
C PHE A 147 6.00 -3.30 6.06
N ILE A 148 7.07 -3.16 6.84
CA ILE A 148 8.07 -4.19 7.06
C ILE A 148 8.07 -4.56 8.53
N THR A 149 7.97 -5.83 8.84
CA THR A 149 8.04 -6.32 10.22
C THR A 149 9.47 -6.28 10.74
N LYS A 150 9.64 -6.46 12.05
CA LYS A 150 10.96 -6.58 12.67
C LYS A 150 11.78 -7.75 12.10
N ASP A 151 11.10 -8.82 11.69
CA ASP A 151 11.69 -10.02 11.11
C ASP A 151 11.85 -9.95 9.58
N ASP A 152 11.75 -8.73 9.01
CA ASP A 152 11.98 -8.41 7.60
C ASP A 152 10.91 -8.97 6.63
N HIS A 153 9.69 -9.23 7.10
CA HIS A 153 8.53 -9.63 6.31
C HIS A 153 7.63 -8.45 5.94
N ILE A 154 6.89 -8.59 4.85
CA ILE A 154 5.97 -7.57 4.33
C ILE A 154 4.57 -7.70 4.95
N LYS A 155 3.96 -6.54 5.20
CA LYS A 155 2.54 -6.40 5.51
C LYS A 155 1.93 -5.25 4.74
N LEU A 156 0.91 -5.54 3.94
CA LEU A 156 0.12 -4.54 3.24
C LEU A 156 -0.83 -3.86 4.23
N GLY A 157 -0.81 -2.54 4.27
CA GLY A 157 -1.69 -1.73 5.11
C GLY A 157 -2.52 -0.74 4.31
N GLU A 158 -3.17 0.19 5.00
CA GLU A 158 -3.99 1.25 4.40
C GLU A 158 -5.24 0.73 3.66
N PHE A 159 -5.95 -0.20 4.27
CA PHE A 159 -7.33 -0.50 3.91
C PHE A 159 -8.27 0.35 4.78
N GLY A 160 -9.30 0.96 4.23
CA GLY A 160 -10.27 1.50 5.14
C GLY A 160 -11.24 2.57 4.64
N ILE A 161 -12.06 3.00 5.57
CA ILE A 161 -13.15 3.97 5.46
C ILE A 161 -12.70 5.29 4.82
N ASP A 162 -11.47 5.72 5.06
CA ASP A 162 -10.91 6.93 4.46
C ASP A 162 -10.90 6.89 2.93
N LYS A 163 -10.77 5.69 2.32
CA LYS A 163 -10.89 5.56 0.86
C LYS A 163 -12.33 5.77 0.36
N ILE A 164 -13.33 5.46 1.17
CA ILE A 164 -14.73 5.77 0.87
C ILE A 164 -14.98 7.28 0.97
N LEU A 165 -14.36 7.92 1.95
CA LEU A 165 -14.41 9.37 2.09
C LEU A 165 -13.74 10.07 0.91
N ASP A 166 -12.62 9.53 0.43
CA ASP A 166 -11.94 10.02 -0.75
C ASP A 166 -12.83 9.96 -2.00
N ILE A 167 -13.70 8.95 -2.14
CA ILE A 167 -14.69 8.86 -3.23
C ILE A 167 -15.66 10.05 -3.22
N LYS A 168 -16.07 10.52 -2.05
CA LYS A 168 -17.00 11.65 -1.93
C LYS A 168 -16.35 13.02 -2.16
N TYR A 169 -15.15 13.21 -1.62
CA TYR A 169 -14.43 14.49 -1.77
C TYR A 169 -13.79 14.63 -3.15
N LEU A 170 -13.56 13.53 -3.83
CA LEU A 170 -13.15 13.46 -5.21
C LEU A 170 -14.38 13.19 -6.10
N THR A 171 -15.35 14.08 -6.07
CA THR A 171 -16.52 14.07 -7.00
C THR A 171 -16.10 14.09 -8.48
N CYS A 172 -14.84 13.99 -8.76
CA CYS A 172 -14.20 13.73 -10.04
C CYS A 172 -13.03 12.76 -9.85
N THR A 173 -13.30 11.47 -9.70
CA THR A 173 -12.65 10.40 -10.47
C THR A 173 -11.31 9.81 -10.06
N LYS A 174 -10.39 10.45 -9.33
CA LYS A 174 -9.02 9.87 -9.17
C LYS A 174 -8.64 9.69 -7.71
N ILE A 175 -9.06 8.55 -7.14
CA ILE A 175 -8.69 8.15 -5.78
C ILE A 175 -7.28 7.57 -5.80
N GLY A 176 -6.42 8.02 -4.90
CA GLY A 176 -5.06 7.53 -4.73
C GLY A 176 -4.01 8.61 -4.98
N THR A 177 -2.76 8.17 -5.01
CA THR A 177 -1.61 9.04 -5.25
C THR A 177 -1.35 9.15 -6.75
N PRO A 178 -1.50 10.33 -7.40
CA PRO A 178 -1.45 10.46 -8.86
C PRO A 178 -0.20 9.88 -9.52
N ALA A 179 0.92 9.83 -8.81
CA ALA A 179 2.16 9.23 -9.28
C ALA A 179 2.03 7.72 -9.57
N TYR A 180 1.10 7.04 -8.90
CA TYR A 180 0.89 5.59 -9.03
C TYR A 180 -0.33 5.25 -9.89
N PHE A 181 -1.04 6.22 -10.46
CA PHE A 181 -2.16 5.93 -11.35
C PHE A 181 -1.73 5.14 -12.57
N SER A 182 -2.51 4.13 -12.91
CA SER A 182 -2.33 3.40 -14.16
C SER A 182 -2.82 4.23 -15.36
N PRO A 183 -2.39 3.95 -16.59
CA PRO A 183 -2.81 4.68 -17.78
C PRO A 183 -4.33 4.78 -17.93
N GLU A 184 -5.06 3.69 -17.64
CA GLU A 184 -6.52 3.65 -17.70
C GLU A 184 -7.18 4.58 -16.67
N ILE A 185 -6.61 4.70 -15.45
CA ILE A 185 -7.12 5.64 -14.43
C ILE A 185 -6.86 7.09 -14.86
N ILE A 186 -5.70 7.37 -15.45
CA ILE A 186 -5.38 8.71 -15.95
C ILE A 186 -6.33 9.12 -17.09
N ASP A 187 -6.71 8.16 -17.94
CA ASP A 187 -7.62 8.36 -19.08
C ASP A 187 -9.11 8.27 -18.72
N ASP A 188 -9.47 8.20 -17.44
CA ASP A 188 -10.84 8.06 -16.96
C ASP A 188 -11.60 6.86 -17.57
N LYS A 189 -10.87 5.78 -17.87
CA LYS A 189 -11.42 4.52 -18.36
C LYS A 189 -11.81 3.60 -17.20
N PRO A 190 -12.72 2.63 -17.41
CA PRO A 190 -12.97 1.58 -16.42
C PRO A 190 -11.67 0.86 -16.02
N PHE A 191 -11.51 0.60 -14.74
CA PHE A 191 -10.34 -0.08 -14.19
C PHE A 191 -10.77 -1.28 -13.32
N ASP A 192 -9.88 -2.23 -13.19
CA ASP A 192 -10.04 -3.46 -12.43
C ASP A 192 -8.75 -3.82 -11.66
N TYR A 193 -8.60 -5.08 -11.29
CA TYR A 193 -7.41 -5.64 -10.62
C TYR A 193 -6.10 -5.38 -11.38
N LYS A 194 -6.15 -5.13 -12.70
CA LYS A 194 -4.98 -4.85 -13.51
C LYS A 194 -4.34 -3.50 -13.19
N SER A 195 -5.07 -2.58 -12.55
CA SER A 195 -4.48 -1.34 -12.04
C SER A 195 -3.57 -1.60 -10.84
N ASP A 196 -3.91 -2.56 -9.94
CA ASP A 196 -2.99 -2.97 -8.88
C ASP A 196 -1.73 -3.65 -9.45
N ILE A 197 -1.86 -4.41 -10.57
CA ILE A 197 -0.69 -5.01 -11.26
C ILE A 197 0.25 -3.92 -11.80
N TRP A 198 -0.28 -2.82 -12.31
CA TRP A 198 0.52 -1.66 -12.70
C TRP A 198 1.30 -1.10 -11.50
N ASN A 199 0.64 -0.93 -10.37
CA ASN A 199 1.28 -0.48 -9.14
C ASN A 199 2.40 -1.42 -8.67
N LEU A 200 2.20 -2.73 -8.77
CA LEU A 200 3.25 -3.73 -8.52
C LEU A 200 4.47 -3.50 -9.42
N GLY A 201 4.25 -3.16 -10.69
CA GLY A 201 5.32 -2.81 -11.62
C GLY A 201 6.13 -1.58 -11.19
N ILE A 202 5.44 -0.52 -10.74
CA ILE A 202 6.09 0.69 -10.19
C ILE A 202 6.91 0.33 -8.94
N ILE A 203 6.33 -0.41 -8.00
CA ILE A 203 6.99 -0.81 -6.74
C ILE A 203 8.24 -1.65 -7.03
N LEU A 204 8.15 -2.62 -7.93
CA LEU A 204 9.31 -3.45 -8.29
C LEU A 204 10.41 -2.63 -8.97
N TYR A 205 10.03 -1.64 -9.80
CA TYR A 205 10.98 -0.69 -10.37
C TYR A 205 11.66 0.14 -9.27
N GLU A 206 10.89 0.68 -8.30
CA GLU A 206 11.44 1.47 -7.19
C GLU A 206 12.38 0.66 -6.29
N LEU A 207 12.08 -0.61 -6.04
CA LEU A 207 12.96 -1.52 -5.30
C LEU A 207 14.30 -1.75 -6.01
N THR A 208 14.28 -1.84 -7.35
CA THR A 208 15.49 -2.10 -8.15
C THR A 208 16.27 -0.83 -8.46
N GLN A 209 15.60 0.29 -8.73
CA GLN A 209 16.24 1.51 -9.23
C GLN A 209 16.34 2.64 -8.19
N LEU A 210 15.71 2.49 -7.01
CA LEU A 210 15.64 3.48 -5.91
C LEU A 210 15.09 4.85 -6.36
N LYS A 211 14.25 4.85 -7.39
CA LYS A 211 13.59 6.03 -7.97
C LYS A 211 12.29 5.61 -8.65
N HIS A 212 11.33 6.53 -8.71
CA HIS A 212 10.08 6.31 -9.43
C HIS A 212 10.32 6.17 -10.95
N PRO A 213 9.61 5.26 -11.67
CA PRO A 213 9.86 5.02 -13.11
C PRO A 213 9.51 6.18 -14.03
N PHE A 214 8.53 7.02 -13.66
CA PHE A 214 7.99 8.04 -14.57
C PHE A 214 8.16 9.48 -14.08
N ILE A 215 8.46 9.67 -12.80
CA ILE A 215 8.45 10.98 -12.14
C ILE A 215 9.78 11.18 -11.39
N ASN A 216 10.34 12.38 -11.50
CA ASN A 216 11.45 12.87 -10.69
C ASN A 216 11.30 14.39 -10.51
N ASP A 217 12.21 15.02 -9.76
CA ASP A 217 12.18 16.45 -9.45
C ASP A 217 12.25 17.33 -10.70
N GLU A 218 12.93 16.89 -11.76
CA GLU A 218 13.11 17.65 -13.02
C GLU A 218 11.85 17.57 -13.90
N ILE A 219 11.19 16.41 -13.94
CA ILE A 219 10.04 16.15 -14.81
C ILE A 219 8.74 16.66 -14.17
N GLY A 220 8.60 16.49 -12.86
CA GLY A 220 7.40 16.82 -12.13
C GLY A 220 6.19 15.91 -12.44
N LEU A 221 5.08 16.16 -11.74
CA LEU A 221 3.91 15.27 -11.79
C LEU A 221 3.19 15.29 -13.16
N ILE A 222 2.93 16.46 -13.72
CA ILE A 222 2.14 16.59 -14.96
C ILE A 222 2.80 15.88 -16.14
N LYS A 223 4.10 16.13 -16.34
CA LYS A 223 4.87 15.47 -17.41
C LYS A 223 5.04 13.97 -17.11
N GLY A 224 5.18 13.61 -15.83
CA GLY A 224 5.21 12.22 -15.40
C GLY A 224 3.93 11.46 -15.75
N MET A 225 2.76 12.07 -15.56
CA MET A 225 1.48 11.48 -15.97
C MET A 225 1.39 11.26 -17.49
N ASN A 226 1.93 12.18 -18.30
CA ASN A 226 2.03 11.96 -19.76
C ASN A 226 2.98 10.78 -20.09
N ASN A 227 4.10 10.68 -19.38
CA ASN A 227 5.02 9.54 -19.53
C ASN A 227 4.35 8.20 -19.17
N ILE A 228 3.50 8.19 -18.13
CA ILE A 228 2.69 7.02 -17.75
C ILE A 228 1.78 6.61 -18.93
N LYS A 229 1.02 7.55 -19.50
CA LYS A 229 0.11 7.29 -20.63
C LYS A 229 0.84 6.76 -21.87
N GLU A 230 2.05 7.20 -22.08
CA GLU A 230 2.90 6.80 -23.22
C GLU A 230 3.79 5.59 -22.93
N GLY A 231 3.80 5.07 -21.67
CA GLY A 231 4.68 3.98 -21.24
C GLY A 231 6.16 4.34 -21.26
N LYS A 232 6.50 5.62 -21.17
CA LYS A 232 7.87 6.13 -21.24
C LYS A 232 8.50 6.20 -19.85
N TYR A 233 8.96 5.07 -19.32
CA TYR A 233 9.71 5.04 -18.07
C TYR A 233 11.21 5.26 -18.28
N PHE A 234 11.92 5.68 -17.23
CA PHE A 234 13.37 5.87 -17.27
C PHE A 234 14.08 4.54 -17.52
N PHE A 235 15.21 4.59 -18.23
CA PHE A 235 16.04 3.41 -18.41
C PHE A 235 16.54 2.86 -17.08
N PHE A 236 16.71 1.53 -17.02
CA PHE A 236 17.32 0.88 -15.88
C PHE A 236 18.79 1.33 -15.76
N SER A 237 19.09 2.13 -14.73
CA SER A 237 20.45 2.59 -14.45
C SER A 237 21.26 1.57 -13.66
N ASN A 238 20.58 0.79 -12.80
CA ASN A 238 21.19 -0.29 -12.06
C ASN A 238 21.00 -1.62 -12.80
N THR A 239 22.07 -2.07 -13.45
CA THR A 239 22.07 -3.28 -14.29
C THR A 239 22.61 -4.52 -13.57
N LYS A 240 22.87 -4.44 -12.25
CA LYS A 240 23.34 -5.58 -11.47
C LYS A 240 22.29 -6.69 -11.30
N TYR A 241 21.03 -6.38 -11.56
CA TYR A 241 19.91 -7.31 -11.44
C TYR A 241 19.81 -8.23 -12.66
N SER A 242 19.28 -9.43 -12.44
CA SER A 242 19.09 -10.40 -13.52
C SER A 242 18.16 -9.83 -14.61
N LYS A 243 18.44 -10.20 -15.86
CA LYS A 243 17.59 -9.83 -17.00
C LYS A 243 16.13 -10.25 -16.78
N LYS A 244 15.90 -11.41 -16.15
CA LYS A 244 14.56 -11.93 -15.87
C LYS A 244 13.78 -11.00 -14.94
N LEU A 245 14.40 -10.47 -13.87
CA LEU A 245 13.77 -9.52 -12.96
C LEU A 245 13.42 -8.20 -13.67
N LEU A 246 14.35 -7.67 -14.49
CA LEU A 246 14.11 -6.45 -15.24
C LEU A 246 13.03 -6.63 -16.33
N ASP A 247 12.96 -7.80 -16.96
CA ASP A 247 11.92 -8.11 -17.94
C ASP A 247 10.54 -8.32 -17.27
N LEU A 248 10.49 -8.82 -16.04
CA LEU A 248 9.25 -8.87 -15.25
C LEU A 248 8.67 -7.46 -15.05
N ILE A 249 9.50 -6.47 -14.67
CA ILE A 249 9.04 -5.08 -14.52
C ILE A 249 8.36 -4.58 -15.81
N LYS A 250 8.94 -4.83 -16.97
CA LYS A 250 8.36 -4.43 -18.27
C LYS A 250 6.98 -5.06 -18.51
N LYS A 251 6.82 -6.36 -18.18
CA LYS A 251 5.54 -7.07 -18.31
C LYS A 251 4.45 -6.52 -17.40
N LEU A 252 4.82 -5.96 -16.24
CA LEU A 252 3.88 -5.34 -15.30
C LEU A 252 3.51 -3.90 -15.74
N LEU A 253 4.45 -3.18 -16.34
CA LEU A 253 4.27 -1.80 -16.83
C LEU A 253 3.78 -1.75 -18.30
N GLU A 254 3.01 -2.74 -18.72
CA GLU A 254 2.29 -2.72 -20.00
C GLU A 254 1.15 -1.69 -19.96
N ILE A 255 1.04 -0.85 -20.99
CA ILE A 255 -0.01 0.19 -21.08
C ILE A 255 -1.39 -0.46 -21.11
N GLU A 256 -1.55 -1.47 -21.98
CA GLU A 256 -2.78 -2.24 -22.15
C GLU A 256 -3.03 -3.16 -20.93
N PRO A 257 -4.07 -2.94 -20.11
CA PRO A 257 -4.30 -3.75 -18.91
C PRO A 257 -4.34 -5.26 -19.18
N ASN A 258 -4.96 -5.67 -20.28
CA ASN A 258 -5.10 -7.09 -20.65
C ASN A 258 -3.77 -7.77 -21.01
N LYS A 259 -2.72 -7.02 -21.33
CA LYS A 259 -1.39 -7.55 -21.62
C LYS A 259 -0.56 -7.72 -20.34
N ARG A 260 -0.93 -7.07 -19.23
CA ARG A 260 -0.27 -7.27 -17.93
C ARG A 260 -0.48 -8.71 -17.45
N LEU A 261 0.56 -9.30 -16.87
CA LEU A 261 0.48 -10.64 -16.29
C LEU A 261 -0.61 -10.73 -15.21
N PRO A 262 -1.33 -11.86 -15.10
CA PRO A 262 -2.17 -12.11 -13.94
C PRO A 262 -1.32 -12.42 -12.71
N ILE A 263 -1.83 -12.13 -11.50
CA ILE A 263 -1.08 -12.18 -10.23
C ILE A 263 -0.43 -13.55 -9.97
N ASN A 264 -1.15 -14.65 -10.22
CA ASN A 264 -0.63 -16.01 -10.06
C ASN A 264 0.59 -16.31 -10.97
N LYS A 265 0.65 -15.73 -12.16
CA LYS A 265 1.81 -15.87 -13.07
C LYS A 265 2.99 -15.04 -12.59
N ILE A 266 2.74 -13.87 -11.99
CA ILE A 266 3.78 -13.04 -11.38
C ILE A 266 4.45 -13.81 -10.24
N ILE A 267 3.67 -14.38 -9.32
CA ILE A 267 4.18 -15.19 -8.21
C ILE A 267 5.00 -16.39 -8.73
N ALA A 268 4.52 -17.08 -9.76
CA ALA A 268 5.24 -18.19 -10.36
C ALA A 268 6.58 -17.76 -10.97
N GLU A 269 6.65 -16.63 -11.70
CA GLU A 269 7.90 -16.09 -12.25
C GLU A 269 8.88 -15.72 -11.11
N CYS A 270 8.41 -15.10 -10.03
CA CYS A 270 9.23 -14.76 -8.87
C CYS A 270 9.79 -15.98 -8.15
N ASN A 271 8.99 -17.04 -7.96
CA ASN A 271 9.46 -18.29 -7.37
C ASN A 271 10.57 -18.95 -8.22
N LEU A 272 10.47 -18.89 -9.54
CA LEU A 272 11.55 -19.36 -10.45
C LEU A 272 12.83 -18.52 -10.33
N LEU A 273 12.71 -17.20 -10.05
CA LEU A 273 13.88 -16.34 -9.77
C LEU A 273 14.57 -16.76 -8.49
N ASN A 274 13.82 -17.03 -7.40
CA ASN A 274 14.36 -17.47 -6.14
C ASN A 274 15.11 -18.80 -6.24
N LEU A 275 14.55 -19.77 -6.95
CA LEU A 275 15.19 -21.08 -7.17
C LEU A 275 16.54 -20.98 -7.92
N ASN A 276 16.65 -20.01 -8.85
CA ASN A 276 17.89 -19.78 -9.59
C ASN A 276 18.95 -19.07 -8.72
N ASN A 277 18.53 -18.14 -7.86
CA ASN A 277 19.45 -17.44 -6.95
C ASN A 277 20.04 -18.39 -5.89
N SER A 278 19.28 -19.38 -5.44
CA SER A 278 19.74 -20.41 -4.47
C SER A 278 20.70 -21.46 -5.06
N LYS A 279 20.83 -21.55 -6.41
CA LYS A 279 21.77 -22.48 -7.06
C LYS A 279 23.13 -21.83 -7.37
N ASN A 280 23.22 -20.52 -7.23
CA ASN A 280 24.43 -19.73 -7.53
C ASN A 280 25.17 -19.31 -6.22
N GLU A 281 24.67 -19.68 -5.07
CA GLU A 281 25.33 -19.65 -3.75
C GLU A 281 25.98 -21.03 -3.44
#